data_c93b4911913e5eca3ec72029dca02a76
#
_entry.id   c93b4911913e5eca3ec72029dca02a76
#
_cell.length_a   1.000
_cell.length_b   1.000
_cell.length_c   1.000
_cell.angle_alpha   90.00
_cell.angle_beta   90.00
_cell.angle_gamma   90.00
#
_symmetry.space_group_name_H-M   'P 1'
#
loop_
_entity.id
_entity.type
_entity.pdbx_description
1 polymer ?
#
loop_
_entity_poly.entity_id
_entity_poly.type
_entity_poly.pdbx_seq_one_letter_code
_entity_poly.pdbx_strand_id
1 'polypeptide(L)'
;MIAPAIPENETDRIAALYELRILDTPPEDRFDRITQLASKLFNVPIAYLALVDSDRQWLKSRCGINLEESTREVSFCGHTILGDGVMVVTDALEDERFYDNPMVTDPPKIRFYAGMPLQS
;
A
#
# COMPACT_ATOMS: atom_id res chain seq x y z
N MET A 1 6.49 -9.65 -13.17
CA MET A 1 6.01 -8.47 -12.41
C MET A 1 5.59 -7.39 -13.40
N ILE A 2 4.48 -6.74 -13.12
CA ILE A 2 4.01 -5.61 -13.91
C ILE A 2 4.03 -4.38 -13.00
N ALA A 3 4.81 -3.36 -13.35
CA ALA A 3 4.82 -2.12 -12.59
C ALA A 3 3.45 -1.42 -12.72
N PRO A 4 2.96 -0.76 -11.65
CA PRO A 4 1.69 -0.05 -11.73
C PRO A 4 1.74 1.08 -12.74
N ALA A 5 0.65 1.24 -13.50
CA ALA A 5 0.49 2.39 -14.39
C ALA A 5 0.34 3.67 -13.56
N ILE A 6 0.57 4.81 -14.19
CA ILE A 6 0.31 6.12 -13.59
C ILE A 6 -1.14 6.49 -13.90
N PRO A 7 -1.97 6.80 -12.89
CA PRO A 7 -3.36 7.17 -13.13
C PRO A 7 -3.47 8.50 -13.87
N GLU A 8 -4.57 8.68 -14.61
CA GLU A 8 -4.81 9.91 -15.37
C GLU A 8 -4.88 11.15 -14.48
N ASN A 9 -5.36 10.99 -13.25
CA ASN A 9 -5.49 12.08 -12.28
C ASN A 9 -4.25 12.26 -11.39
N GLU A 10 -3.10 11.76 -11.82
CA GLU A 10 -1.87 11.76 -10.99
C GLU A 10 -1.53 13.14 -10.44
N THR A 11 -1.57 14.18 -11.24
CA THR A 11 -1.22 15.54 -10.82
C THR A 11 -2.12 16.02 -9.67
N ASP A 12 -3.43 15.82 -9.82
CA ASP A 12 -4.40 16.21 -8.78
C ASP A 12 -4.24 15.35 -7.52
N ARG A 13 -4.00 14.06 -7.71
CA ARG A 13 -3.79 13.11 -6.61
C ARG A 13 -2.56 13.48 -5.78
N ILE A 14 -1.44 13.77 -6.43
CA ILE A 14 -0.19 14.18 -5.76
C ILE A 14 -0.38 15.51 -5.03
N ALA A 15 -1.05 16.47 -5.64
CA ALA A 15 -1.34 17.75 -4.99
C ALA A 15 -2.16 17.56 -3.72
N ALA A 16 -3.20 16.73 -3.77
CA ALA A 16 -4.03 16.41 -2.61
C ALA A 16 -3.20 15.69 -1.51
N LEU A 17 -2.34 14.76 -1.90
CA LEU A 17 -1.47 14.05 -0.97
C LEU A 17 -0.54 15.03 -0.24
N TYR A 18 0.09 15.95 -0.95
CA TYR A 18 1.02 16.90 -0.34
C TYR A 18 0.30 17.90 0.57
N GLU A 19 -0.94 18.25 0.28
CA GLU A 19 -1.74 19.11 1.16
C GLU A 19 -2.00 18.48 2.53
N LEU A 20 -2.03 17.15 2.64
CA LEU A 20 -2.21 16.47 3.92
C LEU A 20 -1.03 16.66 4.87
N ARG A 21 0.17 16.93 4.35
CA ARG A 21 1.40 17.19 5.11
C ARG A 21 1.73 16.07 6.10
N ILE A 22 1.52 14.80 5.69
CA ILE A 22 1.81 13.65 6.55
C ILE A 22 2.95 12.75 6.02
N LEU A 23 3.41 12.97 4.79
CA LEU A 23 4.61 12.29 4.28
C LEU A 23 5.82 12.67 5.13
N ASP A 24 6.64 11.67 5.46
CA ASP A 24 7.89 11.84 6.22
C ASP A 24 7.66 12.46 7.61
N THR A 25 6.49 12.20 8.20
CA THR A 25 6.17 12.63 9.56
C THR A 25 6.28 11.47 10.54
N PRO A 26 6.45 11.76 11.85
CA PRO A 26 6.54 10.69 12.85
C PRO A 26 5.26 9.86 12.96
N PRO A 27 5.35 8.62 13.50
CA PRO A 27 4.17 7.83 13.79
C PRO A 27 3.17 8.57 14.67
N GLU A 28 1.88 8.31 14.46
CA GLU A 28 0.79 8.91 15.23
C GLU A 28 -0.18 7.83 15.69
N ASP A 29 -0.58 7.89 16.95
CA ASP A 29 -1.48 6.91 17.56
C ASP A 29 -2.80 6.78 16.80
N ARG A 30 -3.34 7.88 16.28
CA ARG A 30 -4.63 7.86 15.56
C ARG A 30 -4.58 6.96 14.31
N PHE A 31 -3.44 6.89 13.64
CA PHE A 31 -3.27 6.00 12.48
C PHE A 31 -2.87 4.59 12.90
N ASP A 32 -2.03 4.47 13.92
CA ASP A 32 -1.57 3.16 14.42
C ASP A 32 -2.73 2.34 14.99
N ARG A 33 -3.72 2.98 15.61
CA ARG A 33 -4.94 2.31 16.06
C ARG A 33 -5.71 1.69 14.91
N ILE A 34 -5.74 2.37 13.75
CA ILE A 34 -6.44 1.86 12.55
C ILE A 34 -5.75 0.60 12.04
N THR A 35 -4.43 0.61 11.89
CA THR A 35 -3.70 -0.57 11.39
C THR A 35 -3.76 -1.74 12.37
N GLN A 36 -3.68 -1.48 13.68
CA GLN A 36 -3.83 -2.51 14.71
C GLN A 36 -5.22 -3.11 14.71
N LEU A 37 -6.24 -2.28 14.57
CA LEU A 37 -7.62 -2.74 14.50
C LEU A 37 -7.86 -3.58 13.25
N ALA A 38 -7.36 -3.14 12.10
CA ALA A 38 -7.48 -3.89 10.85
C ALA A 38 -6.82 -5.27 10.96
N SER A 39 -5.63 -5.34 11.53
CA SER A 39 -4.93 -6.60 11.74
C SER A 39 -5.75 -7.58 12.59
N LYS A 40 -6.34 -7.09 13.67
CA LYS A 40 -7.16 -7.92 14.56
C LYS A 40 -8.50 -8.29 13.93
N LEU A 41 -9.18 -7.32 13.32
CA LEU A 41 -10.52 -7.52 12.77
C LEU A 41 -10.52 -8.53 11.63
N PHE A 42 -9.53 -8.46 10.76
CA PHE A 42 -9.41 -9.36 9.60
C PHE A 42 -8.52 -10.56 9.87
N ASN A 43 -7.95 -10.65 11.09
CA ASN A 43 -7.06 -11.74 11.48
C ASN A 43 -5.91 -11.93 10.49
N VAL A 44 -5.25 -10.83 10.15
CA VAL A 44 -4.11 -10.82 9.23
C VAL A 44 -2.85 -10.38 9.96
N PRO A 45 -1.66 -10.93 9.60
CA PRO A 45 -0.42 -10.57 10.28
C PRO A 45 0.10 -9.19 9.92
N ILE A 46 -0.30 -8.65 8.77
CA ILE A 46 0.22 -7.38 8.26
C ILE A 46 -0.94 -6.46 7.89
N ALA A 47 -0.89 -5.23 8.39
CA ALA A 47 -1.79 -4.16 7.98
C ALA A 47 -1.02 -2.86 7.93
N TYR A 48 -1.30 -2.01 6.95
CA TYR A 48 -0.62 -0.73 6.85
C TYR A 48 -1.47 0.32 6.15
N LEU A 49 -1.17 1.57 6.46
CA LEU A 49 -1.72 2.75 5.78
C LEU A 49 -0.60 3.34 4.93
N ALA A 50 -0.77 3.26 3.61
CA ALA A 50 0.26 3.66 2.66
C ALA A 50 -0.13 4.95 1.95
N LEU A 51 0.87 5.78 1.73
CA LEU A 51 0.78 6.97 0.89
C LEU A 51 1.61 6.72 -0.36
N VAL A 52 0.97 6.78 -1.53
CA VAL A 52 1.66 6.53 -2.80
C VAL A 52 2.12 7.88 -3.36
N ASP A 53 3.40 8.13 -3.22
CA ASP A 53 4.06 9.33 -3.74
C ASP A 53 4.40 9.14 -5.23
N SER A 54 5.06 10.10 -5.84
CA SER A 54 5.39 10.05 -7.27
C SER A 54 6.27 8.86 -7.66
N ASP A 55 7.19 8.44 -6.77
CA ASP A 55 8.16 7.39 -7.05
C ASP A 55 8.30 6.36 -5.93
N ARG A 56 7.52 6.48 -4.87
CA ARG A 56 7.61 5.59 -3.70
C ARG A 56 6.25 5.35 -3.07
N GLN A 57 6.17 4.24 -2.33
CA GLN A 57 5.11 3.97 -1.37
C GLN A 57 5.68 4.20 0.03
N TRP A 58 5.09 5.10 0.80
CA TRP A 58 5.54 5.41 2.16
C TRP A 58 4.47 5.02 3.16
N LEU A 59 4.87 4.28 4.20
CA LEU A 59 3.93 3.75 5.19
C LEU A 59 3.81 4.69 6.37
N LYS A 60 2.69 5.41 6.46
CA LYS A 60 2.38 6.28 7.60
C LYS A 60 2.15 5.48 8.87
N SER A 61 1.53 4.30 8.74
CA SER A 61 1.29 3.40 9.85
C SER A 61 1.44 1.97 9.38
N ARG A 62 1.99 1.10 10.22
CA ARG A 62 2.20 -0.30 9.88
C ARG A 62 2.10 -1.19 11.12
N CYS A 63 1.65 -2.41 10.89
CA CYS A 63 1.54 -3.47 11.88
C CYS A 63 2.04 -4.76 11.26
N GLY A 64 2.96 -5.45 11.92
CA GLY A 64 3.46 -6.76 11.48
C GLY A 64 4.49 -6.74 10.36
N ILE A 65 4.96 -5.58 9.94
CA ILE A 65 5.99 -5.43 8.91
C ILE A 65 6.98 -4.33 9.33
N ASN A 66 8.27 -4.58 9.09
CA ASN A 66 9.31 -3.60 9.40
C ASN A 66 9.83 -2.94 8.11
N LEU A 67 8.94 -2.24 7.44
CA LEU A 67 9.22 -1.54 6.20
C LEU A 67 8.69 -0.12 6.30
N GLU A 68 9.52 0.88 6.05
CA GLU A 68 9.09 2.28 6.08
C GLU A 68 8.58 2.74 4.71
N GLU A 69 9.26 2.31 3.66
CA GLU A 69 8.91 2.65 2.30
C GLU A 69 9.41 1.62 1.30
N SER A 70 8.84 1.63 0.12
CA SER A 70 9.31 0.85 -1.03
C SER A 70 9.25 1.73 -2.27
N THR A 71 9.88 1.27 -3.35
CA THR A 71 9.65 1.93 -4.64
C THR A 71 8.20 1.72 -5.06
N ARG A 72 7.67 2.67 -5.83
CA ARG A 72 6.31 2.56 -6.35
C ARG A 72 6.14 1.37 -7.28
N GLU A 73 7.20 1.04 -8.01
CA GLU A 73 7.20 -0.07 -9.00
C GLU A 73 6.84 -1.41 -8.38
N VAL A 74 7.31 -1.69 -7.16
CA VAL A 74 7.03 -2.96 -6.48
C VAL A 74 5.83 -2.88 -5.55
N SER A 75 5.15 -1.74 -5.45
CA SER A 75 4.06 -1.55 -4.50
C SER A 75 2.76 -2.17 -5.00
N PHE A 76 2.06 -2.87 -4.13
CA PHE A 76 0.69 -3.33 -4.38
C PHE A 76 -0.26 -2.13 -4.41
N CYS A 77 -0.02 -1.15 -3.55
CA CYS A 77 -0.86 0.04 -3.45
C CYS A 77 -0.81 0.90 -4.71
N GLY A 78 0.29 0.87 -5.47
CA GLY A 78 0.36 1.53 -6.76
C GLY A 78 -0.69 1.02 -7.75
N HIS A 79 -1.02 -0.27 -7.68
CA HIS A 79 -2.13 -0.85 -8.44
C HIS A 79 -3.48 -0.51 -7.82
N THR A 80 -3.57 -0.52 -6.49
CA THR A 80 -4.82 -0.24 -5.77
C THR A 80 -5.39 1.14 -6.11
N ILE A 81 -4.54 2.15 -6.20
CA ILE A 81 -4.99 3.54 -6.46
C ILE A 81 -5.49 3.76 -7.89
N LEU A 82 -5.32 2.79 -8.79
CA LEU A 82 -5.85 2.88 -10.15
C LEU A 82 -7.37 2.69 -10.20
N GLY A 83 -7.95 2.08 -9.16
CA GLY A 83 -9.38 1.87 -9.03
C GLY A 83 -9.97 2.72 -7.92
N ASP A 84 -11.27 2.60 -7.73
CA ASP A 84 -12.02 3.29 -6.69
C ASP A 84 -12.65 2.33 -5.67
N GLY A 85 -12.44 1.03 -5.84
CA GLY A 85 -12.93 -0.01 -4.96
C GLY A 85 -11.82 -0.88 -4.39
N VAL A 86 -12.18 -1.87 -3.59
CA VAL A 86 -11.24 -2.80 -3.00
C VAL A 86 -10.56 -3.62 -4.08
N MET A 87 -9.22 -3.66 -4.05
CA MET A 87 -8.43 -4.57 -4.88
C MET A 87 -8.08 -5.79 -4.05
N VAL A 88 -8.42 -6.97 -4.56
CA VAL A 88 -8.13 -8.25 -3.88
C VAL A 88 -7.20 -9.09 -4.76
N VAL A 89 -6.11 -9.56 -4.15
CA VAL A 89 -5.20 -10.53 -4.75
C VAL A 89 -5.28 -11.79 -3.91
N THR A 90 -5.96 -12.81 -4.44
CA THR A 90 -6.23 -14.04 -3.69
C THR A 90 -4.96 -14.84 -3.45
N ASP A 91 -4.12 -14.97 -4.48
CA ASP A 91 -2.80 -15.59 -4.37
C ASP A 91 -1.83 -14.85 -5.29
N ALA A 92 -0.90 -14.14 -4.68
CA ALA A 92 0.06 -13.32 -5.42
C ALA A 92 0.97 -14.16 -6.32
N LEU A 93 1.24 -15.42 -5.99
CA LEU A 93 2.02 -16.32 -6.83
C LEU A 93 1.32 -16.66 -8.16
N GLU A 94 -0.01 -16.59 -8.18
CA GLU A 94 -0.83 -16.88 -9.36
C GLU A 94 -1.25 -15.61 -10.10
N ASP A 95 -0.83 -14.42 -9.64
CA ASP A 95 -1.21 -13.14 -10.21
C ASP A 95 -0.10 -12.64 -11.15
N GLU A 96 -0.45 -12.38 -12.39
CA GLU A 96 0.51 -11.93 -13.42
C GLU A 96 1.24 -10.64 -13.03
N ARG A 97 0.60 -9.80 -12.24
CA ARG A 97 1.18 -8.53 -11.79
C ARG A 97 2.24 -8.71 -10.72
N PHE A 98 2.16 -9.79 -9.93
CA PHE A 98 2.90 -9.90 -8.67
C PHE A 98 3.75 -11.15 -8.50
N TYR A 99 3.59 -12.21 -9.30
CA TYR A 99 4.17 -13.52 -9.00
C TYR A 99 5.69 -13.49 -8.80
N ASP A 100 6.41 -12.62 -9.47
CA ASP A 100 7.87 -12.45 -9.34
C ASP A 100 8.26 -11.13 -8.66
N ASN A 101 7.31 -10.46 -8.02
CA ASN A 101 7.56 -9.24 -7.26
C ASN A 101 8.42 -9.55 -6.02
N PRO A 102 9.44 -8.73 -5.69
CA PRO A 102 10.29 -8.97 -4.52
C PRO A 102 9.52 -9.13 -3.21
N MET A 103 8.38 -8.44 -3.05
CA MET A 103 7.53 -8.58 -1.86
C MET A 103 6.86 -9.95 -1.78
N VAL A 104 6.85 -10.71 -2.87
CA VAL A 104 6.25 -12.04 -2.97
C VAL A 104 7.32 -13.13 -2.91
N THR A 105 8.42 -12.96 -3.62
CA THR A 105 9.51 -13.94 -3.68
C THR A 105 10.42 -13.89 -2.47
N ASP A 106 10.64 -12.70 -1.92
CA ASP A 106 11.49 -12.47 -0.74
C ASP A 106 10.60 -12.14 0.47
N PRO A 107 11.14 -12.13 1.70
CA PRO A 107 10.35 -11.68 2.84
C PRO A 107 9.74 -10.30 2.60
N PRO A 108 8.47 -10.08 2.94
CA PRO A 108 7.58 -10.89 3.79
C PRO A 108 6.82 -12.02 3.08
N LYS A 109 7.08 -12.29 1.82
CA LYS A 109 6.47 -13.39 1.05
C LYS A 109 4.94 -13.27 1.01
N ILE A 110 4.45 -12.13 0.57
CA ILE A 110 3.01 -11.84 0.49
C ILE A 110 2.34 -12.85 -0.45
N ARG A 111 1.20 -13.40 -0.02
CA ARG A 111 0.38 -14.32 -0.80
C ARG A 111 -1.00 -13.74 -1.07
N PHE A 112 -1.63 -13.21 -0.03
CA PHE A 112 -2.94 -12.55 -0.11
C PHE A 112 -2.77 -11.05 0.12
N TYR A 113 -3.53 -10.26 -0.62
CA TYR A 113 -3.57 -8.81 -0.43
C TYR A 113 -4.99 -8.31 -0.64
N ALA A 114 -5.41 -7.39 0.21
CA ALA A 114 -6.63 -6.61 0.01
C ALA A 114 -6.33 -5.17 0.35
N GLY A 115 -6.62 -4.26 -0.56
CA GLY A 115 -6.37 -2.85 -0.37
C GLY A 115 -7.54 -1.99 -0.79
N MET A 116 -7.79 -0.93 -0.05
CA MET A 116 -8.86 0.03 -0.33
C MET A 116 -8.23 1.40 -0.57
N PRO A 117 -8.47 2.02 -1.74
CA PRO A 117 -8.00 3.39 -1.96
C PRO A 117 -8.82 4.33 -1.09
N LEU A 118 -8.12 5.27 -0.43
CA LEU A 118 -8.76 6.31 0.35
C LEU A 118 -8.86 7.57 -0.50
N GLN A 119 -10.02 8.15 -0.55
CA GLN A 119 -10.29 9.36 -1.34
C GLN A 119 -10.63 10.51 -0.40
N SER A 120 -10.13 11.68 -0.74
CA SER A 120 -10.44 12.90 0.00
C SER A 120 -11.68 13.59 -0.58
#